data_dfb302317f1e489de40313ad4e63ce04
#
_entry.id   dfb302317f1e489de40313ad4e63ce04
#
_cell.length_a   1.000
_cell.length_b   1.000
_cell.length_c   1.000
_cell.angle_alpha   90.00
_cell.angle_beta   90.00
_cell.angle_gamma   90.00
#
_symmetry.space_group_name_H-M   'P 1'
#
loop_
_entity.id
_entity.type
_entity.pdbx_description
1 polymer ?
#
loop_
_entity_poly.entity_id
_entity_poly.type
_entity_poly.pdbx_seq_one_letter_code
_entity_poly.pdbx_strand_id
1 'polypeptide(L)'
;MDKVIEWRHDIHQNPELSNREFRTAKKVEAHLLSLGIKVETKIAYTGVVGLIEGGLPGPTIALRADMDGLPVIEKTGLPFASKKMTEYLGQSVGVMHACGHDAHVAILMGVAEFLAKNKDQLKGNVMLIFQPAEEGPPEGENGGAKMMLEEGIFETYDPEVIFGLHVGNGPHGYIGISSGPAMAAAGTYRIKIKGVQAHGSRPW
;
A
#
# COMPACT_ATOMS: atom_id res chain seq x y z
N MET A 1 -1.15 -18.71 -10.18
CA MET A 1 0.06 -17.87 -10.28
C MET A 1 -0.14 -16.78 -11.35
N ASP A 2 -0.61 -17.15 -12.56
CA ASP A 2 -0.73 -16.23 -13.71
C ASP A 2 -1.59 -14.98 -13.41
N LYS A 3 -2.74 -15.16 -12.76
CA LYS A 3 -3.59 -14.03 -12.32
C LYS A 3 -2.87 -13.00 -11.44
N VAL A 4 -2.01 -13.45 -10.51
CA VAL A 4 -1.27 -12.53 -9.61
C VAL A 4 -0.28 -11.70 -10.42
N ILE A 5 0.36 -12.31 -11.42
CA ILE A 5 1.26 -11.61 -12.34
C ILE A 5 0.48 -10.60 -13.19
N GLU A 6 -0.68 -11.00 -13.72
CA GLU A 6 -1.57 -10.09 -14.48
C GLU A 6 -2.04 -8.90 -13.65
N TRP A 7 -2.47 -9.15 -12.41
CA TRP A 7 -2.88 -8.08 -11.50
C TRP A 7 -1.73 -7.12 -11.19
N ARG A 8 -0.53 -7.68 -10.91
CA ARG A 8 0.67 -6.86 -10.70
C ARG A 8 0.98 -6.00 -11.91
N HIS A 9 1.03 -6.57 -13.12
CA HIS A 9 1.31 -5.81 -14.35
C HIS A 9 0.28 -4.71 -14.61
N ASP A 10 -1.00 -5.00 -14.38
CA ASP A 10 -2.06 -4.03 -14.56
C ASP A 10 -1.98 -2.87 -13.54
N ILE A 11 -1.67 -3.17 -12.28
CA ILE A 11 -1.48 -2.14 -11.24
C ILE A 11 -0.21 -1.33 -11.55
N HIS A 12 0.88 -2.00 -11.89
CA HIS A 12 2.15 -1.36 -12.25
C HIS A 12 2.01 -0.38 -13.42
N GLN A 13 1.26 -0.76 -14.42
CA GLN A 13 1.02 0.08 -15.62
C GLN A 13 0.13 1.28 -15.34
N ASN A 14 -0.65 1.24 -14.25
CA ASN A 14 -1.62 2.26 -13.88
C ASN A 14 -1.45 2.74 -12.45
N PRO A 15 -0.26 3.21 -12.06
CA PRO A 15 0.02 3.62 -10.69
C PRO A 15 -0.72 4.91 -10.34
N GLU A 16 -1.01 5.07 -9.07
CA GLU A 16 -1.68 6.23 -8.51
C GLU A 16 -0.89 6.75 -7.30
N LEU A 17 -0.83 8.06 -7.13
CA LEU A 17 -0.14 8.68 -5.98
C LEU A 17 -0.94 8.50 -4.68
N SER A 18 -0.26 8.68 -3.56
CA SER A 18 -0.83 8.67 -2.21
C SER A 18 -2.13 9.46 -2.11
N ASN A 19 -3.15 8.90 -1.46
CA ASN A 19 -4.53 9.41 -1.36
C ASN A 19 -5.27 9.55 -2.72
N ARG A 20 -4.75 8.99 -3.79
CA ARG A 20 -5.35 9.02 -5.14
C ARG A 20 -5.48 7.63 -5.75
N GLU A 21 -5.36 6.58 -4.94
CA GLU A 21 -5.35 5.16 -5.34
C GLU A 21 -6.77 4.64 -5.67
N PHE A 22 -7.61 5.48 -6.30
CA PHE A 22 -9.04 5.19 -6.53
C PHE A 22 -9.27 3.98 -7.45
N ARG A 23 -8.46 3.83 -8.50
CA ARG A 23 -8.56 2.71 -9.43
C ARG A 23 -8.11 1.41 -8.77
N THR A 24 -6.99 1.47 -8.07
CA THR A 24 -6.42 0.33 -7.33
C THR A 24 -7.38 -0.13 -6.25
N ALA A 25 -7.91 0.79 -5.44
CA ALA A 25 -8.90 0.51 -4.41
C ALA A 25 -10.16 -0.15 -4.99
N LYS A 26 -10.71 0.38 -6.10
CA LYS A 26 -11.88 -0.19 -6.77
C LYS A 26 -11.61 -1.60 -7.32
N LYS A 27 -10.39 -1.85 -7.83
CA LYS A 27 -9.99 -3.18 -8.30
C LYS A 27 -9.94 -4.19 -7.15
N VAL A 28 -9.35 -3.79 -6.03
CA VAL A 28 -9.30 -4.60 -4.80
C VAL A 28 -10.72 -4.87 -4.29
N GLU A 29 -11.54 -3.84 -4.12
CA GLU A 29 -12.94 -3.97 -3.69
C GLU A 29 -13.69 -4.99 -4.55
N ALA A 30 -13.67 -4.82 -5.88
CA ALA A 30 -14.36 -5.71 -6.81
C ALA A 30 -13.88 -7.16 -6.69
N HIS A 31 -12.57 -7.37 -6.50
CA HIS A 31 -12.00 -8.69 -6.31
C HIS A 31 -12.48 -9.33 -5.00
N LEU A 32 -12.39 -8.63 -3.88
CA LEU A 32 -12.81 -9.14 -2.58
C LEU A 32 -14.31 -9.46 -2.54
N LEU A 33 -15.13 -8.57 -3.09
CA LEU A 33 -16.57 -8.80 -3.21
C LEU A 33 -16.90 -10.04 -4.06
N SER A 34 -16.15 -10.27 -5.14
CA SER A 34 -16.32 -11.47 -5.99
C SER A 34 -16.01 -12.78 -5.26
N LEU A 35 -15.26 -12.72 -4.17
CA LEU A 35 -14.95 -13.85 -3.29
C LEU A 35 -15.95 -14.02 -2.13
N GLY A 36 -16.97 -13.15 -2.06
CA GLY A 36 -17.94 -13.14 -0.96
C GLY A 36 -17.37 -12.61 0.37
N ILE A 37 -16.29 -11.84 0.31
CA ILE A 37 -15.67 -11.22 1.48
C ILE A 37 -16.42 -9.93 1.82
N LYS A 38 -16.66 -9.67 3.12
CA LYS A 38 -17.19 -8.39 3.59
C LYS A 38 -16.12 -7.31 3.39
N VAL A 39 -16.49 -6.18 2.81
CA VAL A 39 -15.55 -5.11 2.43
C VAL A 39 -16.03 -3.77 2.96
N GLU A 40 -15.12 -3.03 3.57
CA GLU A 40 -15.26 -1.60 3.86
C GLU A 40 -14.29 -0.82 2.98
N THR A 41 -14.73 0.32 2.46
CA THR A 41 -13.97 1.15 1.53
C THR A 41 -13.93 2.60 1.97
N LYS A 42 -13.08 3.39 1.34
CA LYS A 42 -12.87 4.83 1.64
C LYS A 42 -12.31 5.09 3.04
N ILE A 43 -11.67 4.10 3.64
CA ILE A 43 -10.94 4.26 4.89
C ILE A 43 -9.67 5.04 4.58
N ALA A 44 -9.40 6.10 5.31
CA ALA A 44 -8.31 7.04 5.01
C ALA A 44 -8.28 7.42 3.51
N TYR A 45 -9.44 7.81 2.96
CA TYR A 45 -9.75 8.20 1.57
C TYR A 45 -9.90 7.02 0.60
N THR A 46 -8.88 6.20 0.38
CA THR A 46 -8.85 5.16 -0.65
C THR A 46 -8.61 3.77 -0.09
N GLY A 47 -8.35 3.64 1.20
CA GLY A 47 -8.11 2.36 1.86
C GLY A 47 -9.30 1.41 1.75
N VAL A 48 -8.96 0.12 1.70
CA VAL A 48 -9.92 -0.98 1.63
C VAL A 48 -9.61 -1.98 2.72
N VAL A 49 -10.61 -2.38 3.48
CA VAL A 49 -10.50 -3.44 4.49
C VAL A 49 -11.48 -4.55 4.15
N GLY A 50 -11.01 -5.79 4.17
CA GLY A 50 -11.83 -6.98 4.01
C GLY A 50 -11.76 -7.88 5.23
N LEU A 51 -12.83 -8.60 5.57
CA LEU A 51 -12.84 -9.59 6.62
C LEU A 51 -13.24 -10.97 6.07
N ILE A 52 -12.33 -11.93 6.24
CA ILE A 52 -12.60 -13.35 6.01
C ILE A 52 -12.91 -13.98 7.38
N GLU A 53 -14.15 -14.36 7.57
CA GLU A 53 -14.58 -15.11 8.76
C GLU A 53 -14.26 -16.59 8.54
N GLY A 54 -13.40 -17.14 9.40
CA GLY A 54 -13.04 -18.54 9.35
C GLY A 54 -14.12 -19.46 9.93
N GLY A 55 -14.14 -20.70 9.46
CA GLY A 55 -15.13 -21.71 9.91
C GLY A 55 -14.88 -22.29 11.30
N LEU A 56 -13.71 -22.03 11.89
CA LEU A 56 -13.32 -22.57 13.20
C LEU A 56 -12.99 -21.42 14.17
N PRO A 57 -13.25 -21.59 15.48
CA PRO A 57 -12.92 -20.58 16.47
C PRO A 57 -11.42 -20.26 16.51
N GLY A 58 -11.07 -19.00 16.70
CA GLY A 58 -9.71 -18.50 16.81
C GLY A 58 -9.63 -16.98 16.81
N PRO A 59 -8.44 -16.40 16.94
CA PRO A 59 -8.25 -14.96 16.92
C PRO A 59 -8.42 -14.36 15.53
N THR A 60 -8.46 -13.02 15.47
CA THR A 60 -8.30 -12.30 14.21
C THR A 60 -6.82 -12.00 14.00
N ILE A 61 -6.31 -12.24 12.80
CA ILE A 61 -5.01 -11.76 12.35
C ILE A 61 -5.18 -10.77 11.21
N ALA A 62 -4.27 -9.80 11.07
CA ALA A 62 -4.30 -8.85 9.96
C ALA A 62 -3.17 -9.11 8.97
N LEU A 63 -3.48 -8.97 7.68
CA LEU A 63 -2.53 -8.99 6.57
C LEU A 63 -2.60 -7.65 5.84
N ARG A 64 -1.46 -7.02 5.61
CA ARG A 64 -1.36 -5.66 5.06
C ARG A 64 -0.60 -5.62 3.74
N ALA A 65 -1.12 -4.86 2.79
CA ALA A 65 -0.43 -4.38 1.60
C ALA A 65 -0.69 -2.88 1.41
N ASP A 66 0.31 -2.14 1.01
CA ASP A 66 0.22 -0.75 0.59
C ASP A 66 -0.15 -0.63 -0.88
N MET A 67 -0.70 0.54 -1.31
CA MET A 67 -1.29 0.67 -2.65
C MET A 67 -0.69 1.78 -3.50
N ASP A 68 -0.02 2.75 -2.90
CA ASP A 68 0.39 3.98 -3.58
C ASP A 68 1.67 3.83 -4.40
N GLY A 69 1.80 4.69 -5.40
CA GLY A 69 2.99 4.86 -6.22
C GLY A 69 3.69 6.17 -5.93
N LEU A 70 4.89 6.31 -6.44
CA LEU A 70 5.79 7.45 -6.25
C LEU A 70 5.78 8.40 -7.45
N PRO A 71 6.05 9.72 -7.23
CA PRO A 71 6.17 10.72 -8.32
C PRO A 71 7.49 10.56 -9.08
N VAL A 72 7.65 9.43 -9.77
CA VAL A 72 8.86 9.03 -10.49
C VAL A 72 8.53 8.69 -11.94
N ILE A 73 9.35 9.19 -12.89
CA ILE A 73 9.27 8.78 -14.29
C ILE A 73 9.91 7.40 -14.45
N GLU A 74 9.14 6.42 -14.89
CA GLU A 74 9.67 5.09 -15.15
C GLU A 74 10.54 5.05 -16.40
N LYS A 75 11.71 4.38 -16.29
CA LYS A 75 12.69 4.20 -17.36
C LYS A 75 13.11 2.75 -17.56
N THR A 76 12.31 1.80 -17.11
CA THR A 76 12.64 0.36 -17.17
C THR A 76 12.58 -0.21 -18.57
N GLY A 77 11.74 0.34 -19.45
CA GLY A 77 11.51 -0.21 -20.80
C GLY A 77 10.70 -1.51 -20.81
N LEU A 78 10.10 -1.90 -19.70
CA LEU A 78 9.27 -3.10 -19.61
C LEU A 78 7.98 -2.96 -20.44
N PRO A 79 7.42 -4.05 -20.96
CA PRO A 79 6.18 -4.01 -21.75
C PRO A 79 4.98 -3.42 -20.97
N PHE A 80 4.99 -3.55 -19.66
CA PHE A 80 3.98 -3.03 -18.74
C PHE A 80 4.45 -1.80 -17.96
N ALA A 81 5.50 -1.11 -18.42
CA ALA A 81 6.00 0.11 -17.80
C ALA A 81 4.93 1.20 -17.74
N SER A 82 4.90 1.94 -16.66
CA SER A 82 4.01 3.08 -16.50
C SER A 82 4.39 4.22 -17.47
N LYS A 83 3.38 4.79 -18.11
CA LYS A 83 3.46 6.02 -18.88
C LYS A 83 2.59 7.13 -18.26
N LYS A 84 2.17 6.89 -17.02
CA LYS A 84 1.28 7.80 -16.31
C LYS A 84 2.00 9.09 -15.98
N MET A 85 1.37 10.19 -16.33
CA MET A 85 1.78 11.55 -15.93
C MET A 85 0.65 12.17 -15.10
N THR A 86 1.03 12.95 -14.10
CA THR A 86 0.08 13.71 -13.28
C THR A 86 0.73 15.02 -12.82
N GLU A 87 -0.06 15.86 -12.18
CA GLU A 87 0.46 17.05 -11.49
C GLU A 87 0.72 16.71 -10.03
N TYR A 88 1.89 17.07 -9.54
CA TYR A 88 2.28 16.93 -8.13
C TYR A 88 3.09 18.16 -7.69
N LEU A 89 2.64 18.84 -6.63
CA LEU A 89 3.24 20.10 -6.14
C LEU A 89 3.41 21.17 -7.23
N GLY A 90 2.42 21.29 -8.14
CA GLY A 90 2.44 22.25 -9.24
C GLY A 90 3.40 21.90 -10.39
N GLN A 91 3.90 20.68 -10.45
CA GLN A 91 4.78 20.19 -11.50
C GLN A 91 4.22 18.94 -12.16
N SER A 92 4.42 18.82 -13.48
CA SER A 92 4.11 17.57 -14.19
C SER A 92 5.15 16.51 -13.87
N VAL A 93 4.72 15.39 -13.29
CA VAL A 93 5.58 14.27 -12.89
C VAL A 93 5.10 12.95 -13.47
N GLY A 94 6.01 11.99 -13.66
CA GLY A 94 5.64 10.60 -13.89
C GLY A 94 5.12 9.96 -12.60
N VAL A 95 4.40 8.85 -12.73
CA VAL A 95 4.01 8.02 -11.58
C VAL A 95 4.48 6.60 -11.82
N MET A 96 5.11 6.00 -10.81
CA MET A 96 5.64 4.64 -10.91
C MET A 96 5.50 3.90 -9.57
N HIS A 97 5.19 2.61 -9.61
CA HIS A 97 5.40 1.72 -8.47
C HIS A 97 6.89 1.39 -8.31
N ALA A 98 7.66 2.33 -7.77
CA ALA A 98 9.11 2.16 -7.59
C ALA A 98 9.49 1.48 -6.27
N CYS A 99 8.52 1.32 -5.34
CA CYS A 99 8.70 0.62 -4.07
C CYS A 99 8.11 -0.81 -4.07
N GLY A 100 7.39 -1.20 -5.13
CA GLY A 100 6.87 -2.56 -5.29
C GLY A 100 5.48 -2.80 -4.69
N HIS A 101 4.73 -1.75 -4.36
CA HIS A 101 3.38 -1.86 -3.80
C HIS A 101 2.39 -2.55 -4.77
N ASP A 102 2.61 -2.47 -6.09
CA ASP A 102 1.92 -3.26 -7.10
C ASP A 102 2.00 -4.78 -6.85
N ALA A 103 3.18 -5.25 -6.44
CA ALA A 103 3.39 -6.65 -6.09
C ALA A 103 2.72 -6.99 -4.74
N HIS A 104 2.79 -6.10 -3.75
CA HIS A 104 2.17 -6.30 -2.44
C HIS A 104 0.65 -6.46 -2.58
N VAL A 105 -0.01 -5.56 -3.31
CA VAL A 105 -1.46 -5.63 -3.59
C VAL A 105 -1.81 -6.93 -4.31
N ALA A 106 -1.09 -7.26 -5.39
CA ALA A 106 -1.37 -8.46 -6.17
C ALA A 106 -1.19 -9.76 -5.36
N ILE A 107 -0.16 -9.82 -4.51
CA ILE A 107 0.07 -10.95 -3.60
C ILE A 107 -1.07 -11.07 -2.60
N LEU A 108 -1.46 -9.97 -1.95
CA LEU A 108 -2.55 -10.01 -0.95
C LEU A 108 -3.90 -10.37 -1.58
N MET A 109 -4.18 -9.92 -2.81
CA MET A 109 -5.35 -10.37 -3.58
C MET A 109 -5.32 -11.88 -3.83
N GLY A 110 -4.14 -12.45 -4.15
CA GLY A 110 -3.96 -13.89 -4.33
C GLY A 110 -4.12 -14.68 -3.04
N VAL A 111 -3.62 -14.15 -1.93
CA VAL A 111 -3.81 -14.71 -0.58
C VAL A 111 -5.28 -14.69 -0.19
N ALA A 112 -6.00 -13.59 -0.47
CA ALA A 112 -7.43 -13.49 -0.23
C ALA A 112 -8.23 -14.56 -0.97
N GLU A 113 -7.91 -14.82 -2.25
CA GLU A 113 -8.54 -15.89 -3.03
C GLU A 113 -8.27 -17.28 -2.44
N PHE A 114 -7.04 -17.53 -1.99
CA PHE A 114 -6.68 -18.80 -1.35
C PHE A 114 -7.41 -19.00 -0.02
N LEU A 115 -7.41 -17.98 0.84
CA LEU A 115 -8.06 -18.06 2.15
C LEU A 115 -9.58 -18.16 2.05
N ALA A 116 -10.21 -17.39 1.17
CA ALA A 116 -11.66 -17.46 0.94
C ALA A 116 -12.11 -18.86 0.48
N LYS A 117 -11.33 -19.53 -0.38
CA LYS A 117 -11.61 -20.89 -0.83
C LYS A 117 -11.46 -21.95 0.27
N ASN A 118 -10.66 -21.68 1.29
CA ASN A 118 -10.35 -22.60 2.37
C ASN A 118 -10.90 -22.14 3.72
N LYS A 119 -11.81 -21.17 3.73
CA LYS A 119 -12.29 -20.52 4.96
C LYS A 119 -12.87 -21.48 6.01
N ASP A 120 -13.51 -22.58 5.58
CA ASP A 120 -14.11 -23.56 6.49
C ASP A 120 -13.07 -24.29 7.36
N GLN A 121 -11.81 -24.32 6.93
CA GLN A 121 -10.68 -24.90 7.67
C GLN A 121 -9.84 -23.84 8.41
N LEU A 122 -10.17 -22.57 8.24
CA LEU A 122 -9.45 -21.46 8.85
C LEU A 122 -9.88 -21.30 10.31
N LYS A 123 -8.91 -21.27 11.20
CA LYS A 123 -9.10 -20.96 12.63
C LYS A 123 -9.02 -19.46 12.85
N GLY A 124 -10.10 -18.86 13.36
CA GLY A 124 -10.20 -17.43 13.56
C GLY A 124 -10.49 -16.68 12.25
N ASN A 125 -10.24 -15.39 12.27
CA ASN A 125 -10.56 -14.50 11.15
C ASN A 125 -9.29 -13.92 10.53
N VAL A 126 -9.38 -13.49 9.27
CA VAL A 126 -8.31 -12.74 8.61
C VAL A 126 -8.84 -11.39 8.14
N MET A 127 -8.29 -10.33 8.72
CA MET A 127 -8.47 -8.96 8.28
C MET A 127 -7.47 -8.65 7.16
N LEU A 128 -7.97 -8.24 6.01
CA LEU A 128 -7.17 -7.83 4.86
C LEU A 128 -7.13 -6.31 4.81
N ILE A 129 -5.94 -5.71 4.89
CA ILE A 129 -5.76 -4.26 4.89
C ILE A 129 -5.02 -3.85 3.62
N PHE A 130 -5.69 -3.07 2.77
CA PHE A 130 -5.08 -2.41 1.63
C PHE A 130 -4.93 -0.94 1.98
N GLN A 131 -3.72 -0.58 2.39
CA GLN A 131 -3.38 0.71 2.98
C GLN A 131 -3.05 1.74 1.89
N PRO A 132 -3.65 2.95 1.92
CA PRO A 132 -3.25 4.07 1.08
C PRO A 132 -2.06 4.83 1.68
N ALA A 133 -1.45 5.69 0.87
CA ALA A 133 -0.51 6.74 1.29
C ALA A 133 0.60 6.27 2.24
N GLU A 134 1.25 5.15 1.94
CA GLU A 134 2.39 4.63 2.71
C GLU A 134 3.62 5.54 2.55
N GLU A 135 3.87 6.03 1.35
CA GLU A 135 4.97 6.93 0.98
C GLU A 135 4.77 8.36 1.53
N GLY A 136 3.65 8.58 2.20
CA GLY A 136 3.23 9.83 2.81
C GLY A 136 2.14 10.55 2.02
N PRO A 137 1.16 11.13 2.73
CA PRO A 137 0.08 11.89 2.09
C PRO A 137 0.63 13.17 1.44
N PRO A 138 -0.09 13.73 0.45
CA PRO A 138 0.23 15.03 -0.12
C PRO A 138 0.33 16.13 0.96
N GLU A 139 1.10 17.18 0.67
CA GLU A 139 1.29 18.29 1.62
C GLU A 139 -0.05 18.92 2.02
N GLY A 140 -0.31 18.99 3.34
CA GLY A 140 -1.55 19.53 3.88
C GLY A 140 -2.69 18.51 4.00
N GLU A 141 -2.48 17.27 3.59
CA GLU A 141 -3.44 16.19 3.77
C GLU A 141 -3.00 15.25 4.93
N ASN A 142 -3.96 14.58 5.54
CA ASN A 142 -3.72 13.42 6.39
C ASN A 142 -3.85 12.15 5.54
N GLY A 143 -3.40 11.02 6.06
CA GLY A 143 -3.53 9.74 5.32
C GLY A 143 -2.72 8.61 5.95
N GLY A 144 -2.61 7.54 5.18
CA GLY A 144 -1.80 6.38 5.53
C GLY A 144 -2.32 5.59 6.73
N ALA A 145 -1.44 4.76 7.29
CA ALA A 145 -1.77 3.88 8.41
C ALA A 145 -2.31 4.64 9.63
N LYS A 146 -1.75 5.81 9.93
CA LYS A 146 -2.20 6.62 11.08
C LYS A 146 -3.68 6.97 10.97
N MET A 147 -4.11 7.45 9.81
CA MET A 147 -5.52 7.83 9.60
C MET A 147 -6.43 6.60 9.62
N MET A 148 -6.01 5.46 9.08
CA MET A 148 -6.77 4.21 9.16
C MET A 148 -7.00 3.80 10.63
N LEU A 149 -5.99 3.93 11.49
CA LEU A 149 -6.11 3.65 12.92
C LEU A 149 -7.04 4.66 13.62
N GLU A 150 -6.92 5.95 13.31
CA GLU A 150 -7.79 7.00 13.86
C GLU A 150 -9.27 6.80 13.45
N GLU A 151 -9.52 6.16 12.31
CA GLU A 151 -10.86 5.75 11.85
C GLU A 151 -11.36 4.44 12.49
N GLY A 152 -10.58 3.82 13.38
CA GLY A 152 -11.04 2.75 14.26
C GLY A 152 -11.02 1.35 13.63
N ILE A 153 -10.18 1.08 12.63
CA ILE A 153 -10.16 -0.26 12.02
C ILE A 153 -9.73 -1.36 12.99
N PHE A 154 -8.87 -1.05 13.96
CA PHE A 154 -8.43 -2.05 14.94
C PHE A 154 -9.43 -2.24 16.06
N GLU A 155 -10.14 -1.19 16.46
CA GLU A 155 -11.25 -1.28 17.42
C GLU A 155 -12.42 -2.10 16.87
N THR A 156 -12.62 -2.05 15.55
CA THR A 156 -13.71 -2.81 14.88
C THR A 156 -13.37 -4.29 14.73
N TYR A 157 -12.13 -4.62 14.38
CA TYR A 157 -11.75 -6.00 14.01
C TYR A 157 -10.84 -6.70 15.03
N ASP A 158 -10.26 -5.96 15.98
CA ASP A 158 -9.43 -6.43 17.12
C ASP A 158 -8.40 -7.50 16.72
N PRO A 159 -7.47 -7.22 15.76
CA PRO A 159 -6.48 -8.18 15.36
C PRO A 159 -5.39 -8.32 16.42
N GLU A 160 -5.06 -9.59 16.81
CA GLU A 160 -3.98 -9.86 17.77
C GLU A 160 -2.58 -9.59 17.18
N VAL A 161 -2.44 -9.71 15.86
CA VAL A 161 -1.16 -9.51 15.15
C VAL A 161 -1.40 -9.03 13.73
N ILE A 162 -0.46 -8.25 13.21
CA ILE A 162 -0.45 -7.81 11.81
C ILE A 162 0.84 -8.27 11.12
N PHE A 163 0.69 -8.78 9.90
CA PHE A 163 1.80 -9.12 9.01
C PHE A 163 1.77 -8.22 7.77
N GLY A 164 2.94 -7.71 7.38
CA GLY A 164 3.16 -7.01 6.13
C GLY A 164 4.36 -7.60 5.40
N LEU A 165 4.18 -7.97 4.13
CA LEU A 165 5.28 -8.35 3.26
C LEU A 165 5.82 -7.10 2.57
N HIS A 166 7.15 -6.98 2.48
CA HIS A 166 7.78 -6.01 1.59
C HIS A 166 8.71 -6.73 0.60
N VAL A 167 8.55 -6.46 -0.70
CA VAL A 167 9.47 -6.97 -1.71
C VAL A 167 10.82 -6.28 -1.58
N GLY A 168 11.90 -7.01 -1.79
CA GLY A 168 13.25 -6.48 -1.62
C GLY A 168 14.25 -7.15 -2.55
N ASN A 169 15.47 -6.65 -2.54
CA ASN A 169 16.56 -7.23 -3.29
C ASN A 169 17.06 -8.51 -2.59
N GLY A 170 16.94 -9.64 -3.27
CA GLY A 170 17.37 -10.94 -2.75
C GLY A 170 17.22 -12.05 -3.76
N PRO A 171 17.74 -13.26 -3.48
CA PRO A 171 17.51 -14.41 -4.33
C PRO A 171 16.03 -14.77 -4.39
N HIS A 172 15.55 -15.22 -5.55
CA HIS A 172 14.17 -15.69 -5.70
C HIS A 172 13.89 -16.90 -4.78
N GLY A 173 12.70 -16.92 -4.18
CA GLY A 173 12.27 -18.01 -3.30
C GLY A 173 12.70 -17.85 -1.84
N TYR A 174 13.32 -16.75 -1.47
CA TYR A 174 13.70 -16.47 -0.08
C TYR A 174 12.73 -15.47 0.55
N ILE A 175 12.41 -15.72 1.82
CA ILE A 175 11.70 -14.79 2.70
C ILE A 175 12.61 -14.49 3.87
N GLY A 176 12.95 -13.20 4.06
CA GLY A 176 13.73 -12.74 5.21
C GLY A 176 12.80 -12.38 6.36
N ILE A 177 13.13 -12.84 7.56
CA ILE A 177 12.46 -12.45 8.80
C ILE A 177 13.53 -12.00 9.78
N SER A 178 13.32 -10.86 10.42
CA SER A 178 14.21 -10.35 11.47
C SER A 178 13.46 -10.26 12.79
N SER A 179 14.10 -10.69 13.88
CA SER A 179 13.58 -10.44 15.23
C SER A 179 13.93 -9.02 15.66
N GLY A 180 12.96 -8.30 16.19
CA GLY A 180 13.09 -6.89 16.55
C GLY A 180 12.95 -5.94 15.34
N PRO A 181 13.48 -4.70 15.42
CA PRO A 181 13.38 -3.73 14.33
C PRO A 181 14.03 -4.24 13.04
N ALA A 182 13.25 -4.29 11.96
CA ALA A 182 13.72 -4.74 10.66
C ALA A 182 14.12 -3.58 9.74
N MET A 183 13.55 -2.38 9.93
CA MET A 183 13.76 -1.20 9.11
C MET A 183 14.03 0.04 9.96
N ALA A 184 14.65 1.05 9.38
CA ALA A 184 14.91 2.32 10.03
C ALA A 184 13.63 3.15 10.19
N ALA A 185 13.59 4.00 11.22
CA ALA A 185 12.56 5.03 11.33
C ALA A 185 12.80 6.13 10.29
N ALA A 186 11.72 6.65 9.70
CA ALA A 186 11.75 7.78 8.79
C ALA A 186 11.30 9.07 9.50
N GLY A 187 11.89 10.20 9.13
CA GLY A 187 11.49 11.51 9.58
C GLY A 187 11.78 12.58 8.54
N THR A 188 10.89 13.56 8.43
CA THR A 188 11.05 14.66 7.47
C THR A 188 11.33 15.95 8.22
N TYR A 189 12.36 16.66 7.80
CA TYR A 189 12.71 17.98 8.31
C TYR A 189 12.58 19.00 7.19
N ARG A 190 11.86 20.08 7.45
CA ARG A 190 11.77 21.21 6.54
C ARG A 190 12.43 22.43 7.15
N ILE A 191 13.53 22.89 6.56
CA ILE A 191 14.25 24.09 6.96
C ILE A 191 13.97 25.18 5.93
N LYS A 192 13.33 26.27 6.37
CA LYS A 192 13.06 27.44 5.53
C LYS A 192 13.94 28.59 5.95
N ILE A 193 14.90 28.95 5.11
CA ILE A 193 15.80 30.10 5.31
C ILE A 193 15.23 31.27 4.53
N LYS A 194 14.87 32.35 5.23
CA LYS A 194 14.43 33.61 4.63
C LYS A 194 15.60 34.61 4.72
N GLY A 195 16.01 35.14 3.60
CA GLY A 195 17.11 36.11 3.53
C GLY A 195 17.16 36.80 2.17
N VAL A 196 18.07 37.75 2.03
CA VAL A 196 18.40 38.38 0.77
C VAL A 196 19.68 37.74 0.23
N GLN A 197 19.68 37.44 -1.07
CA GLN A 197 20.88 36.88 -1.71
C GLN A 197 22.02 37.88 -1.60
N ALA A 198 23.16 37.42 -1.13
CA ALA A 198 24.38 38.21 -1.00
C ALA A 198 25.60 37.39 -1.40
N HIS A 199 26.70 38.06 -1.68
CA HIS A 199 27.98 37.40 -1.97
C HIS A 199 28.53 36.73 -0.70
N GLY A 200 28.95 35.46 -0.77
CA GLY A 200 29.34 34.66 0.40
C GLY A 200 30.44 35.27 1.25
N SER A 201 31.34 36.09 0.66
CA SER A 201 32.37 36.83 1.42
C SER A 201 31.92 38.21 1.89
N ARG A 202 30.71 38.63 1.57
CA ARG A 202 30.16 39.97 1.93
C ARG A 202 28.65 39.82 2.23
N PRO A 203 28.27 39.12 3.31
CA PRO A 203 26.89 38.78 3.59
C PRO A 203 26.08 39.90 4.29
N TRP A 204 26.69 41.03 4.58
CA TRP A 204 26.10 42.22 5.23
C TRP A 204 25.70 43.32 4.24
#